data_b48653ea2644188efc7a15bd29570a2f
#
_entry.id   b48653ea2644188efc7a15bd29570a2f
#
_cell.length_a   1.000
_cell.length_b   1.000
_cell.length_c   1.000
_cell.angle_alpha   90.00
_cell.angle_beta   90.00
_cell.angle_gamma   90.00
#
_symmetry.space_group_name_H-M   'P 1'
#
loop_
_entity.id
_entity.type
_entity.pdbx_description
1 polymer ?
#
loop_
_entity_poly.entity_id
_entity_poly.type
_entity_poly.pdbx_seq_one_letter_code
_entity_poly.pdbx_strand_id
1 'polypeptide(L)'
;LAAKFAVIFPHLDERQRRLLMGAEARTLGHGGIRLVARAAGVREATVSLGVEELEAGAEPLGRARRPGGGRKRAAEADPGLVPALLALVEPDERGDPMSPLRWTAKSTRNLADELTRQGHKVSADTVGDLLRGEGFSLQGNAKTIEGARHPDRDAQFRYISGQARAHQEAGDPVISVDTKKKELIGEFANAGRDWRPKGQPAAVRTHDFPGDSEGKAIPYGIYDVAADAGWVSVGTDHDTAAFAVESIRRWWDAAGRSEYPAARRLLVTADAGGSNGYRTRAWKTGLAALAAETGMEITVCHFPPGTSKWNKIEHRLFSHITMNWRGRPLTSHDVVISSIAATTTRTGLRVDARLDDGAYPTGVKVSNAQMAALPISRHPFHGEWNYTLHPAAWHTAAPPAGSGQEPSPAVIPELTGMTTAELDELIARLTALRQAQREQRARAHPAGDARHKPRSGRPPVFPFPDRVVATVLHLRLALPDDTLAHLLGTSRTTMRRALAEIRDLLDQHGHHIEPVTAPPGLPARISPYVPQTAGNAENEIKTAC
;
A
#
# COMPACT_ATOMS: atom_id res chain seq x y z
N LEU A 1 45.81 -57.23 -4.49
CA LEU A 1 45.75 -55.84 -3.97
C LEU A 1 45.40 -54.84 -5.06
N ALA A 2 46.17 -54.79 -6.21
CA ALA A 2 45.93 -53.82 -7.27
C ALA A 2 44.49 -53.87 -7.81
N ALA A 3 43.95 -55.04 -8.12
CA ALA A 3 42.58 -55.23 -8.58
C ALA A 3 41.54 -54.72 -7.52
N LYS A 4 41.80 -54.97 -6.23
CA LYS A 4 40.96 -54.51 -5.13
C LYS A 4 40.94 -52.98 -5.07
N PHE A 5 42.11 -52.35 -5.20
CA PHE A 5 42.22 -50.89 -5.19
C PHE A 5 41.59 -50.26 -6.42
N ALA A 6 41.74 -50.86 -7.59
CA ALA A 6 41.11 -50.35 -8.83
C ALA A 6 39.56 -50.29 -8.71
N VAL A 7 38.93 -51.23 -8.03
CA VAL A 7 37.49 -51.27 -7.79
C VAL A 7 37.06 -50.27 -6.73
N ILE A 8 37.78 -50.14 -5.62
CA ILE A 8 37.30 -49.43 -4.43
C ILE A 8 37.72 -47.93 -4.42
N PHE A 9 38.88 -47.57 -4.95
CA PHE A 9 39.38 -46.20 -4.92
C PHE A 9 38.49 -45.17 -5.56
N PRO A 10 37.77 -45.45 -6.67
CA PRO A 10 36.83 -44.47 -7.22
C PRO A 10 35.73 -44.02 -6.24
N HIS A 11 35.40 -44.85 -5.25
CA HIS A 11 34.33 -44.60 -4.27
C HIS A 11 34.83 -43.96 -2.96
N LEU A 12 36.17 -43.80 -2.80
CA LEU A 12 36.78 -43.29 -1.61
C LEU A 12 37.43 -41.93 -1.82
N ASP A 13 37.35 -41.06 -0.82
CA ASP A 13 38.12 -39.82 -0.78
C ASP A 13 39.63 -40.11 -0.48
N GLU A 14 40.45 -39.07 -0.59
CA GLU A 14 41.91 -39.16 -0.42
C GLU A 14 42.31 -39.74 0.94
N ARG A 15 41.62 -39.33 2.02
CA ARG A 15 41.92 -39.82 3.36
C ARG A 15 41.48 -41.28 3.53
N GLN A 16 40.30 -41.62 3.04
CA GLN A 16 39.75 -42.98 3.08
C GLN A 16 40.67 -43.95 2.30
N ARG A 17 41.17 -43.57 1.12
CA ARG A 17 42.15 -44.35 0.36
C ARG A 17 43.39 -44.57 1.17
N ARG A 18 43.93 -43.51 1.81
CA ARG A 18 45.14 -43.60 2.63
C ARG A 18 44.97 -44.53 3.85
N LEU A 19 43.84 -44.41 4.55
CA LEU A 19 43.52 -45.30 5.68
C LEU A 19 43.35 -46.75 5.24
N LEU A 20 42.66 -46.99 4.11
CA LEU A 20 42.51 -48.33 3.55
C LEU A 20 43.88 -48.93 3.19
N MET A 21 44.76 -48.18 2.54
CA MET A 21 46.14 -48.60 2.25
C MET A 21 46.93 -48.89 3.54
N GLY A 22 46.75 -48.04 4.57
CA GLY A 22 47.39 -48.24 5.86
C GLY A 22 46.90 -49.51 6.55
N ALA A 23 45.59 -49.78 6.53
CA ALA A 23 44.99 -50.98 7.09
C ALA A 23 45.50 -52.26 6.38
N GLU A 24 45.53 -52.27 5.07
CA GLU A 24 46.09 -53.37 4.28
C GLU A 24 47.58 -53.62 4.57
N ALA A 25 48.36 -52.53 4.68
CA ALA A 25 49.81 -52.64 4.99
C ALA A 25 50.03 -53.23 6.38
N ARG A 26 49.24 -52.88 7.38
CA ARG A 26 49.30 -53.46 8.73
C ARG A 26 48.94 -54.94 8.73
N THR A 27 47.93 -55.34 7.97
CA THR A 27 47.50 -56.74 7.84
C THR A 27 48.59 -57.62 7.21
N LEU A 28 49.33 -57.08 6.26
CA LEU A 28 50.45 -57.78 5.59
C LEU A 28 51.73 -57.87 6.46
N GLY A 29 51.85 -57.04 7.47
CA GLY A 29 53.02 -57.02 8.35
C GLY A 29 54.33 -56.57 7.68
N HIS A 30 55.43 -57.25 7.95
CA HIS A 30 56.76 -56.86 7.45
C HIS A 30 56.77 -56.73 5.92
N GLY A 31 57.22 -55.57 5.40
CA GLY A 31 57.21 -55.27 3.98
C GLY A 31 55.87 -54.88 3.38
N GLY A 32 54.77 -54.86 4.17
CA GLY A 32 53.41 -54.53 3.74
C GLY A 32 53.31 -53.14 3.14
N ILE A 33 53.95 -52.12 3.69
CA ILE A 33 53.94 -50.74 3.19
C ILE A 33 54.44 -50.72 1.74
N ARG A 34 55.52 -51.38 1.46
CA ARG A 34 56.14 -51.41 0.09
C ARG A 34 55.25 -52.14 -0.92
N LEU A 35 54.65 -53.23 -0.50
CA LEU A 35 53.73 -54.01 -1.35
C LEU A 35 52.47 -53.25 -1.67
N VAL A 36 51.86 -52.60 -0.69
CA VAL A 36 50.65 -51.79 -0.86
C VAL A 36 50.96 -50.54 -1.71
N ALA A 37 52.05 -49.85 -1.46
CA ALA A 37 52.47 -48.69 -2.24
C ALA A 37 52.60 -49.03 -3.71
N ARG A 38 53.26 -50.16 -4.03
CA ARG A 38 53.38 -50.65 -5.41
C ARG A 38 52.05 -51.01 -6.01
N ALA A 39 51.19 -51.71 -5.29
CA ALA A 39 49.87 -52.14 -5.75
C ALA A 39 48.91 -50.97 -5.97
N ALA A 40 49.02 -49.90 -5.18
CA ALA A 40 48.20 -48.69 -5.26
C ALA A 40 48.75 -47.60 -6.19
N GLY A 41 50.02 -47.75 -6.68
CA GLY A 41 50.65 -46.74 -7.51
C GLY A 41 50.99 -45.44 -6.77
N VAL A 42 51.26 -45.52 -5.45
CA VAL A 42 51.55 -44.35 -4.59
C VAL A 42 52.94 -44.45 -3.96
N ARG A 43 53.40 -43.35 -3.37
CA ARG A 43 54.65 -43.33 -2.59
C ARG A 43 54.50 -44.11 -1.27
N GLU A 44 55.54 -44.79 -0.82
CA GLU A 44 55.53 -45.49 0.47
C GLU A 44 55.15 -44.57 1.64
N ALA A 45 55.62 -43.32 1.64
CA ALA A 45 55.28 -42.31 2.63
C ALA A 45 53.75 -42.07 2.75
N THR A 46 53.00 -42.23 1.66
CA THR A 46 51.51 -42.08 1.70
C THR A 46 50.89 -43.26 2.46
N VAL A 47 51.41 -44.44 2.29
CA VAL A 47 50.94 -45.65 3.00
C VAL A 47 51.36 -45.58 4.46
N SER A 48 52.65 -45.21 4.76
CA SER A 48 53.15 -45.02 6.12
C SER A 48 52.27 -44.04 6.92
N LEU A 49 51.93 -42.88 6.30
CA LEU A 49 51.05 -41.92 6.94
C LEU A 49 49.67 -42.50 7.25
N GLY A 50 49.16 -43.40 6.41
CA GLY A 50 47.90 -44.12 6.67
C GLY A 50 48.03 -45.10 7.84
N VAL A 51 49.17 -45.77 7.97
CA VAL A 51 49.49 -46.63 9.13
C VAL A 51 49.57 -45.81 10.41
N GLU A 52 50.30 -44.73 10.42
CA GLU A 52 50.43 -43.80 11.55
C GLU A 52 49.11 -43.23 12.00
N GLU A 53 48.23 -42.81 11.05
CA GLU A 53 46.90 -42.31 11.35
C GLU A 53 46.00 -43.37 12.04
N LEU A 54 46.13 -44.64 11.65
CA LEU A 54 45.39 -45.76 12.27
C LEU A 54 45.95 -46.11 13.64
N GLU A 55 47.26 -46.08 13.81
CA GLU A 55 47.94 -46.38 15.09
C GLU A 55 47.69 -45.28 16.12
N ALA A 56 47.61 -44.05 15.68
CA ALA A 56 47.23 -42.90 16.53
C ALA A 56 45.76 -42.92 16.99
N GLY A 57 44.95 -43.91 16.55
CA GLY A 57 43.56 -44.00 16.92
C GLY A 57 42.71 -42.79 16.46
N ALA A 58 43.07 -42.17 15.32
CA ALA A 58 42.41 -40.97 14.84
C ALA A 58 40.92 -41.22 14.59
N GLU A 59 40.06 -40.45 15.24
CA GLU A 59 38.60 -40.48 15.11
C GLU A 59 38.17 -40.35 13.64
N PRO A 60 37.10 -41.04 13.21
CA PRO A 60 36.52 -40.86 11.89
C PRO A 60 36.07 -39.42 11.69
N LEU A 61 36.59 -38.75 10.65
CA LEU A 61 36.18 -37.41 10.29
C LEU A 61 34.96 -37.46 9.37
N GLY A 62 33.93 -36.71 9.65
CA GLY A 62 32.77 -36.52 8.77
C GLY A 62 33.12 -35.76 7.46
N ARG A 63 34.39 -35.55 7.16
CA ARG A 63 34.89 -34.81 5.98
C ARG A 63 36.26 -35.34 5.54
N ALA A 64 36.59 -35.15 4.25
CA ALA A 64 37.83 -35.66 3.65
C ALA A 64 39.12 -35.02 4.19
N ARG A 65 39.07 -33.80 4.74
CA ARG A 65 40.24 -33.06 5.22
C ARG A 65 40.16 -32.75 6.72
N ARG A 66 41.32 -32.76 7.39
CA ARG A 66 41.42 -32.32 8.80
C ARG A 66 40.99 -30.86 8.97
N PRO A 67 40.52 -30.44 10.16
CA PRO A 67 40.34 -29.03 10.48
C PRO A 67 41.62 -28.22 10.15
N GLY A 68 41.48 -27.12 9.43
CA GLY A 68 42.61 -26.30 8.97
C GLY A 68 43.31 -26.78 7.69
N GLY A 69 43.00 -27.95 7.15
CA GLY A 69 43.60 -28.52 5.93
C GLY A 69 43.06 -27.99 4.60
N GLY A 70 42.30 -26.88 4.61
CA GLY A 70 41.73 -26.25 3.42
C GLY A 70 42.52 -25.02 2.94
N ARG A 71 42.04 -24.40 1.86
CA ARG A 71 42.52 -23.08 1.43
C ARG A 71 42.28 -22.08 2.57
N LYS A 72 43.30 -21.29 2.94
CA LYS A 72 43.16 -20.19 3.90
C LYS A 72 41.98 -19.28 3.50
N ARG A 73 41.25 -18.79 4.47
CA ARG A 73 40.17 -17.81 4.23
C ARG A 73 40.76 -16.55 3.58
N ALA A 74 39.99 -15.86 2.74
CA ALA A 74 40.46 -14.68 2.04
C ALA A 74 41.00 -13.60 2.99
N ALA A 75 40.35 -13.38 4.11
CA ALA A 75 40.78 -12.44 5.14
C ALA A 75 42.10 -12.89 5.87
N GLU A 76 42.36 -14.20 5.97
CA GLU A 76 43.58 -14.73 6.55
C GLU A 76 44.78 -14.66 5.55
N ALA A 77 44.43 -14.78 4.26
CA ALA A 77 45.42 -14.71 3.18
C ALA A 77 45.82 -13.26 2.84
N ASP A 78 44.90 -12.33 3.04
CA ASP A 78 45.02 -10.91 2.79
C ASP A 78 44.42 -10.12 3.98
N PRO A 79 45.23 -9.78 4.98
CA PRO A 79 44.78 -9.05 6.17
C PRO A 79 44.24 -7.64 5.87
N GLY A 80 44.63 -7.03 4.74
CA GLY A 80 44.17 -5.72 4.29
C GLY A 80 42.76 -5.74 3.66
N LEU A 81 42.27 -6.92 3.25
CA LEU A 81 41.04 -7.06 2.49
C LEU A 81 39.80 -6.57 3.24
N VAL A 82 39.64 -6.98 4.51
CA VAL A 82 38.47 -6.58 5.31
C VAL A 82 38.45 -5.10 5.63
N PRO A 83 39.56 -4.49 6.10
CA PRO A 83 39.65 -3.04 6.26
C PRO A 83 39.35 -2.26 4.98
N ALA A 84 39.89 -2.68 3.84
CA ALA A 84 39.61 -2.03 2.55
C ALA A 84 38.13 -2.17 2.14
N LEU A 85 37.50 -3.33 2.37
CA LEU A 85 36.07 -3.55 2.13
C LEU A 85 35.23 -2.61 2.99
N LEU A 86 35.50 -2.51 4.29
CA LEU A 86 34.76 -1.65 5.21
C LEU A 86 34.91 -0.17 4.84
N ALA A 87 36.11 0.29 4.49
CA ALA A 87 36.36 1.65 4.01
C ALA A 87 35.58 2.01 2.75
N LEU A 88 35.33 1.04 1.85
CA LEU A 88 34.48 1.24 0.67
C LEU A 88 32.98 1.29 1.02
N VAL A 89 32.56 0.63 2.07
CA VAL A 89 31.17 0.52 2.47
C VAL A 89 30.75 1.66 3.39
N GLU A 90 31.64 2.12 4.27
CA GLU A 90 31.37 3.12 5.32
C GLU A 90 30.64 4.39 4.82
N PRO A 91 31.01 5.03 3.69
CA PRO A 91 30.32 6.22 3.20
C PRO A 91 28.85 5.96 2.80
N ASP A 92 28.53 4.73 2.42
CA ASP A 92 27.19 4.30 1.99
C ASP A 92 26.54 3.33 2.99
N GLU A 93 27.17 3.18 4.15
CA GLU A 93 26.63 2.35 5.21
C GLU A 93 25.37 2.99 5.78
N ARG A 94 24.36 2.15 5.96
CA ARG A 94 23.11 2.51 6.61
C ARG A 94 22.85 1.50 7.70
N GLY A 95 22.28 1.97 8.80
CA GLY A 95 21.95 1.10 9.92
C GLY A 95 20.91 1.74 10.83
N ASP A 96 20.27 0.92 11.62
CA ASP A 96 19.44 1.37 12.72
C ASP A 96 20.34 1.62 13.93
N PRO A 97 20.42 2.87 14.46
CA PRO A 97 21.25 3.18 15.62
C PRO A 97 20.86 2.39 16.89
N MET A 98 19.65 1.80 16.90
CA MET A 98 19.14 0.98 18.00
C MET A 98 19.29 -0.52 17.78
N SER A 99 19.88 -0.96 16.66
CA SER A 99 20.04 -2.36 16.26
C SER A 99 21.42 -2.60 15.64
N PRO A 100 22.03 -3.81 15.81
CA PRO A 100 23.27 -4.18 15.15
C PRO A 100 23.10 -4.43 13.64
N LEU A 101 21.93 -4.25 13.08
CA LEU A 101 21.67 -4.45 11.65
C LEU A 101 22.32 -3.33 10.82
N ARG A 102 23.16 -3.74 9.87
CA ARG A 102 23.91 -2.86 8.96
C ARG A 102 23.68 -3.29 7.52
N TRP A 103 23.63 -2.33 6.59
CA TRP A 103 23.47 -2.61 5.14
C TRP A 103 24.17 -1.56 4.28
N THR A 104 24.43 -1.90 3.03
CA THR A 104 24.97 -1.00 2.02
C THR A 104 24.17 -1.11 0.72
N ALA A 105 24.06 0.00 -0.02
CA ALA A 105 23.45 0.04 -1.35
C ALA A 105 24.40 -0.48 -2.46
N LYS A 106 25.69 -0.63 -2.19
CA LYS A 106 26.67 -1.11 -3.18
C LYS A 106 26.48 -2.59 -3.49
N SER A 107 26.58 -2.96 -4.76
CA SER A 107 26.53 -4.36 -5.14
C SER A 107 27.85 -5.07 -4.81
N THR A 108 27.77 -6.34 -4.42
CA THR A 108 28.98 -7.15 -4.13
C THR A 108 29.92 -7.26 -5.33
N ARG A 109 29.41 -7.17 -6.57
CA ARG A 109 30.25 -7.14 -7.80
C ARG A 109 31.07 -5.86 -7.87
N ASN A 110 30.41 -4.70 -7.73
CA ASN A 110 31.11 -3.41 -7.76
C ASN A 110 32.15 -3.31 -6.64
N LEU A 111 31.85 -3.85 -5.45
CA LEU A 111 32.83 -3.91 -4.36
C LEU A 111 34.02 -4.83 -4.68
N ALA A 112 33.76 -6.00 -5.27
CA ALA A 112 34.82 -6.93 -5.68
C ALA A 112 35.73 -6.35 -6.78
N ASP A 113 35.13 -5.67 -7.77
CA ASP A 113 35.86 -5.00 -8.85
C ASP A 113 36.75 -3.87 -8.29
N GLU A 114 36.23 -3.06 -7.39
CA GLU A 114 36.96 -1.97 -6.76
C GLU A 114 38.10 -2.49 -5.86
N LEU A 115 37.84 -3.50 -5.03
CA LEU A 115 38.86 -4.16 -4.21
C LEU A 115 39.96 -4.77 -5.08
N THR A 116 39.60 -5.38 -6.21
CA THR A 116 40.58 -5.94 -7.15
C THR A 116 41.44 -4.84 -7.76
N ARG A 117 40.88 -3.68 -8.08
CA ARG A 117 41.61 -2.50 -8.55
C ARG A 117 42.58 -1.96 -7.49
N GLN A 118 42.24 -2.06 -6.21
CA GLN A 118 43.08 -1.70 -5.06
C GLN A 118 44.16 -2.76 -4.75
N GLY A 119 44.17 -3.88 -5.45
CA GLY A 119 45.18 -4.96 -5.28
C GLY A 119 44.69 -6.18 -4.49
N HIS A 120 43.44 -6.15 -3.98
CA HIS A 120 42.85 -7.25 -3.23
C HIS A 120 42.04 -8.18 -4.16
N LYS A 121 42.59 -9.32 -4.55
CA LYS A 121 41.91 -10.29 -5.43
C LYS A 121 40.82 -11.03 -4.71
N VAL A 122 39.57 -10.66 -4.96
CA VAL A 122 38.38 -11.23 -4.28
C VAL A 122 37.22 -11.39 -5.25
N SER A 123 36.41 -12.43 -5.07
CA SER A 123 35.17 -12.63 -5.84
C SER A 123 33.98 -11.93 -5.16
N ALA A 124 32.92 -11.64 -5.92
CA ALA A 124 31.68 -11.07 -5.40
C ALA A 124 31.03 -11.96 -4.33
N ASP A 125 31.13 -13.28 -4.46
CA ASP A 125 30.59 -14.22 -3.46
C ASP A 125 31.38 -14.12 -2.15
N THR A 126 32.71 -14.04 -2.24
CA THR A 126 33.60 -13.87 -1.07
C THR A 126 33.32 -12.52 -0.38
N VAL A 127 33.10 -11.43 -1.15
CA VAL A 127 32.68 -10.13 -0.60
C VAL A 127 31.35 -10.26 0.15
N GLY A 128 30.38 -10.99 -0.40
CA GLY A 128 29.11 -11.28 0.28
C GLY A 128 29.28 -12.04 1.59
N ASP A 129 30.21 -13.02 1.63
CA ASP A 129 30.52 -13.78 2.85
C ASP A 129 31.25 -12.93 3.90
N LEU A 130 32.19 -12.09 3.47
CA LEU A 130 32.86 -11.14 4.36
C LEU A 130 31.88 -10.13 4.96
N LEU A 131 31.00 -9.52 4.15
CA LEU A 131 29.97 -8.60 4.65
C LEU A 131 29.07 -9.28 5.68
N ARG A 132 28.64 -10.54 5.45
CA ARG A 132 27.87 -11.30 6.46
C ARG A 132 28.66 -11.53 7.74
N GLY A 133 29.96 -11.82 7.63
CA GLY A 133 30.85 -11.95 8.78
C GLY A 133 30.97 -10.66 9.60
N GLU A 134 30.90 -9.50 8.94
CA GLU A 134 30.92 -8.17 9.57
C GLU A 134 29.51 -7.68 10.01
N GLY A 135 28.48 -8.55 9.99
CA GLY A 135 27.14 -8.23 10.47
C GLY A 135 26.20 -7.58 9.44
N PHE A 136 26.63 -7.48 8.16
CA PHE A 136 25.74 -7.00 7.11
C PHE A 136 24.82 -8.11 6.62
N SER A 137 23.57 -7.75 6.30
CA SER A 137 22.62 -8.66 5.64
C SER A 137 21.76 -7.92 4.62
N LEU A 138 21.24 -8.68 3.63
CA LEU A 138 20.28 -8.13 2.68
C LEU A 138 18.94 -7.94 3.40
N GLN A 139 18.52 -6.68 3.56
CA GLN A 139 17.26 -6.32 4.20
C GLN A 139 16.31 -5.69 3.18
N GLY A 140 15.07 -6.11 3.19
CA GLY A 140 13.98 -5.39 2.56
C GLY A 140 13.45 -4.30 3.50
N ASN A 141 12.74 -3.31 2.94
CA ASN A 141 12.07 -2.30 3.75
C ASN A 141 11.06 -2.98 4.69
N ALA A 142 11.27 -2.85 6.00
CA ALA A 142 10.32 -3.31 6.99
C ALA A 142 9.25 -2.22 7.22
N LYS A 143 7.99 -2.57 7.04
CA LYS A 143 6.84 -1.69 7.37
C LYS A 143 6.61 -1.68 8.87
N THR A 144 7.57 -1.14 9.64
CA THR A 144 7.54 -1.13 11.12
C THR A 144 7.14 0.21 11.71
N ILE A 145 7.24 1.30 10.93
CA ILE A 145 6.86 2.64 11.39
C ILE A 145 5.35 2.74 11.33
N GLU A 146 4.71 2.56 12.47
CA GLU A 146 3.29 2.86 12.66
C GLU A 146 3.17 4.33 13.06
N GLY A 147 2.13 5.02 12.53
CA GLY A 147 1.75 6.35 13.05
C GLY A 147 1.36 6.30 14.52
N ALA A 148 0.98 7.46 15.08
CA ALA A 148 0.55 7.54 16.48
C ALA A 148 -0.50 6.47 16.78
N ARG A 149 -0.26 5.66 17.82
CA ARG A 149 -1.18 4.58 18.22
C ARG A 149 -2.38 5.20 18.92
N HIS A 150 -3.58 4.88 18.46
CA HIS A 150 -4.79 5.26 19.16
C HIS A 150 -4.83 4.57 20.54
N PRO A 151 -5.16 5.27 21.64
CA PRO A 151 -5.16 4.68 22.99
C PRO A 151 -6.09 3.46 23.10
N ASP A 152 -7.24 3.48 22.42
CA ASP A 152 -8.22 2.40 22.46
C ASP A 152 -7.99 1.30 21.41
N ARG A 153 -6.82 1.27 20.79
CA ARG A 153 -6.48 0.30 19.75
C ARG A 153 -6.77 -1.14 20.17
N ASP A 154 -6.20 -1.57 21.29
CA ASP A 154 -6.31 -2.95 21.75
C ASP A 154 -7.75 -3.26 22.24
N ALA A 155 -8.46 -2.27 22.76
CA ALA A 155 -9.87 -2.41 23.13
C ALA A 155 -10.74 -2.60 21.87
N GLN A 156 -10.48 -1.86 20.79
CA GLN A 156 -11.19 -2.02 19.51
C GLN A 156 -10.92 -3.40 18.88
N PHE A 157 -9.69 -3.90 18.92
CA PHE A 157 -9.41 -5.26 18.43
C PHE A 157 -10.17 -6.34 19.20
N ARG A 158 -10.24 -6.21 20.53
CA ARG A 158 -11.04 -7.13 21.37
C ARG A 158 -12.52 -7.02 21.03
N TYR A 159 -13.01 -5.79 20.80
CA TYR A 159 -14.40 -5.57 20.41
C TYR A 159 -14.74 -6.24 19.07
N ILE A 160 -13.92 -6.01 18.03
CA ILE A 160 -14.05 -6.67 16.72
C ILE A 160 -14.05 -8.19 16.87
N SER A 161 -13.13 -8.75 17.67
CA SER A 161 -13.03 -10.19 17.90
C SER A 161 -14.27 -10.75 18.61
N GLY A 162 -14.84 -10.00 19.57
CA GLY A 162 -16.09 -10.35 20.23
C GLY A 162 -17.29 -10.37 19.27
N GLN A 163 -17.41 -9.33 18.44
CA GLN A 163 -18.46 -9.27 17.42
C GLN A 163 -18.33 -10.39 16.39
N ALA A 164 -17.12 -10.68 15.93
CA ALA A 164 -16.88 -11.76 14.98
C ALA A 164 -17.26 -13.13 15.55
N ARG A 165 -16.89 -13.40 16.82
CA ARG A 165 -17.25 -14.64 17.49
C ARG A 165 -18.77 -14.78 17.64
N ALA A 166 -19.46 -13.73 18.10
CA ALA A 166 -20.92 -13.74 18.28
C ALA A 166 -21.69 -13.98 16.97
N HIS A 167 -21.20 -13.46 15.83
CA HIS A 167 -21.80 -13.74 14.52
C HIS A 167 -21.54 -15.18 14.10
N GLN A 168 -20.28 -15.68 14.21
CA GLN A 168 -19.93 -17.04 13.83
C GLN A 168 -20.66 -18.10 14.69
N GLU A 169 -20.80 -17.88 16.00
CA GLU A 169 -21.56 -18.76 16.90
C GLU A 169 -23.05 -18.82 16.55
N ALA A 170 -23.58 -17.74 15.98
CA ALA A 170 -24.96 -17.71 15.50
C ALA A 170 -25.14 -18.25 14.06
N GLY A 171 -24.06 -18.64 13.38
CA GLY A 171 -24.10 -19.08 12.00
C GLY A 171 -24.23 -17.95 10.98
N ASP A 172 -23.98 -16.69 11.38
CA ASP A 172 -24.00 -15.53 10.51
C ASP A 172 -22.62 -15.26 9.89
N PRO A 173 -22.53 -14.78 8.66
CA PRO A 173 -21.28 -14.51 7.97
C PRO A 173 -20.47 -13.37 8.60
N VAL A 174 -19.16 -13.54 8.59
CA VAL A 174 -18.17 -12.53 8.98
C VAL A 174 -17.20 -12.32 7.84
N ILE A 175 -17.22 -11.15 7.22
CA ILE A 175 -16.33 -10.82 6.12
C ILE A 175 -15.32 -9.73 6.49
N SER A 176 -14.13 -9.86 5.92
CA SER A 176 -13.07 -8.86 5.97
C SER A 176 -12.91 -8.27 4.57
N VAL A 177 -13.02 -6.95 4.45
CA VAL A 177 -13.06 -6.28 3.14
C VAL A 177 -11.97 -5.22 3.02
N ASP A 178 -11.42 -5.07 1.82
CA ASP A 178 -10.50 -3.99 1.47
C ASP A 178 -10.25 -3.91 -0.04
N THR A 179 -9.65 -2.79 -0.49
CA THR A 179 -9.15 -2.63 -1.84
C THR A 179 -7.67 -3.01 -1.89
N LYS A 180 -7.32 -4.02 -2.69
CA LYS A 180 -5.91 -4.31 -3.00
C LYS A 180 -5.29 -3.16 -3.80
N LYS A 181 -3.97 -2.98 -3.68
CA LYS A 181 -3.23 -2.04 -4.52
C LYS A 181 -3.66 -2.16 -5.98
N LYS A 182 -3.97 -1.01 -6.59
CA LYS A 182 -4.34 -0.90 -8.01
C LYS A 182 -3.14 -1.22 -8.89
N GLU A 183 -3.36 -2.04 -9.92
CA GLU A 183 -2.30 -2.43 -10.83
C GLU A 183 -2.57 -1.87 -12.23
N LEU A 184 -1.50 -1.49 -12.93
CA LEU A 184 -1.58 -1.10 -14.34
C LEU A 184 -1.71 -2.36 -15.19
N ILE A 185 -2.58 -2.30 -16.21
CA ILE A 185 -2.73 -3.36 -17.18
C ILE A 185 -1.79 -3.11 -18.36
N GLY A 186 -1.02 -4.13 -18.71
CA GLY A 186 -0.05 -4.07 -19.80
C GLY A 186 1.25 -4.82 -19.48
N GLU A 187 2.23 -4.65 -20.34
CA GLU A 187 3.55 -5.30 -20.21
C GLU A 187 4.44 -4.55 -19.22
N PHE A 188 3.99 -4.40 -17.98
CA PHE A 188 4.73 -3.75 -16.91
C PHE A 188 5.43 -4.78 -16.01
N ALA A 189 6.60 -4.38 -15.46
CA ALA A 189 7.35 -5.23 -14.55
C ALA A 189 6.64 -5.40 -13.21
N ASN A 190 6.40 -6.65 -12.80
CA ASN A 190 5.98 -6.97 -11.45
C ASN A 190 7.17 -7.45 -10.61
N ALA A 191 7.18 -7.05 -9.33
CA ALA A 191 8.21 -7.44 -8.39
C ALA A 191 8.28 -8.97 -8.22
N GLY A 192 9.50 -9.50 -8.09
CA GLY A 192 9.74 -10.92 -7.89
C GLY A 192 10.30 -11.62 -9.13
N ARG A 193 10.28 -12.96 -9.10
CA ARG A 193 10.82 -13.82 -10.18
C ARG A 193 9.84 -14.96 -10.43
N ASP A 194 9.68 -15.34 -11.70
CA ASP A 194 8.93 -16.50 -12.16
C ASP A 194 9.89 -17.53 -12.80
N TRP A 195 9.57 -18.82 -12.71
CA TRP A 195 10.34 -19.87 -13.36
C TRP A 195 10.08 -19.87 -14.87
N ARG A 196 11.14 -19.62 -15.65
CA ARG A 196 11.12 -19.62 -17.12
C ARG A 196 12.34 -20.31 -17.68
N PRO A 197 12.34 -20.74 -18.93
CA PRO A 197 13.53 -21.29 -19.59
C PRO A 197 14.70 -20.30 -19.47
N LYS A 198 15.89 -20.84 -19.25
CA LYS A 198 17.11 -20.03 -19.11
C LYS A 198 17.33 -19.16 -20.34
N GLY A 199 17.51 -17.85 -20.12
CA GLY A 199 17.71 -16.89 -21.21
C GLY A 199 16.42 -16.38 -21.88
N GLN A 200 15.23 -16.78 -21.40
CA GLN A 200 13.93 -16.36 -21.93
C GLN A 200 13.08 -15.67 -20.84
N PRO A 201 13.49 -14.50 -20.32
CA PRO A 201 12.65 -13.73 -19.39
C PRO A 201 11.41 -13.21 -20.10
N ALA A 202 10.36 -12.89 -19.32
CA ALA A 202 9.27 -12.09 -19.87
C ALA A 202 9.80 -10.72 -20.29
N ALA A 203 9.56 -10.33 -21.53
CA ALA A 203 9.81 -8.97 -21.96
C ALA A 203 8.76 -8.04 -21.32
N VAL A 204 9.22 -6.93 -20.75
CA VAL A 204 8.37 -5.89 -20.18
C VAL A 204 8.89 -4.52 -20.64
N ARG A 205 8.05 -3.51 -20.51
CA ARG A 205 8.43 -2.13 -20.87
C ARG A 205 9.59 -1.65 -20.01
N THR A 206 10.46 -0.84 -20.58
CA THR A 206 11.60 -0.24 -19.87
C THR A 206 11.17 0.84 -18.87
N HIS A 207 9.99 1.42 -19.06
CA HIS A 207 9.42 2.47 -18.22
C HIS A 207 7.93 2.23 -17.96
N ASP A 208 7.51 2.44 -16.72
CA ASP A 208 6.12 2.25 -16.27
C ASP A 208 5.33 3.58 -16.41
N PHE A 209 5.17 4.10 -17.62
CA PHE A 209 4.36 5.28 -17.85
C PHE A 209 2.86 4.92 -17.81
N PRO A 210 2.06 5.55 -16.92
CA PRO A 210 0.61 5.25 -16.84
C PRO A 210 -0.15 5.51 -18.13
N GLY A 211 0.36 6.39 -19.01
CA GLY A 211 -0.23 6.68 -20.33
C GLY A 211 -0.12 5.53 -21.33
N ASP A 212 0.79 4.58 -21.07
CA ASP A 212 1.01 3.41 -21.92
C ASP A 212 0.21 2.18 -21.46
N SER A 213 -0.57 2.32 -20.39
CA SER A 213 -1.41 1.22 -19.88
C SER A 213 -2.72 1.13 -20.64
N GLU A 214 -3.22 -0.10 -20.81
CA GLU A 214 -4.55 -0.40 -21.33
C GLU A 214 -5.66 -0.13 -20.29
N GLY A 215 -5.30 0.42 -19.13
CA GLY A 215 -6.20 0.70 -18.03
C GLY A 215 -5.62 0.29 -16.68
N LYS A 216 -6.49 0.22 -15.70
CA LYS A 216 -6.15 -0.20 -14.33
C LYS A 216 -7.08 -1.32 -13.88
N ALA A 217 -6.53 -2.31 -13.21
CA ALA A 217 -7.30 -3.24 -12.40
C ALA A 217 -7.40 -2.71 -10.98
N ILE A 218 -8.62 -2.67 -10.45
CA ILE A 218 -8.94 -2.25 -9.09
C ILE A 218 -9.55 -3.45 -8.36
N PRO A 219 -8.74 -4.33 -7.76
CA PRO A 219 -9.28 -5.50 -7.08
C PRO A 219 -9.85 -5.10 -5.71
N TYR A 220 -11.16 -5.23 -5.54
CA TYR A 220 -11.82 -5.15 -4.24
C TYR A 220 -12.08 -6.55 -3.73
N GLY A 221 -11.48 -6.87 -2.60
CA GLY A 221 -11.54 -8.20 -2.01
C GLY A 221 -12.55 -8.31 -0.89
N ILE A 222 -13.13 -9.50 -0.78
CA ILE A 222 -13.96 -9.94 0.33
C ILE A 222 -13.38 -11.29 0.78
N TYR A 223 -13.00 -11.38 2.03
CA TYR A 223 -12.54 -12.62 2.63
C TYR A 223 -13.55 -13.09 3.68
N ASP A 224 -14.18 -14.22 3.41
CA ASP A 224 -15.06 -14.90 4.35
C ASP A 224 -14.21 -15.62 5.39
N VAL A 225 -14.37 -15.19 6.65
CA VAL A 225 -13.51 -15.63 7.75
C VAL A 225 -13.82 -17.08 8.17
N ALA A 226 -15.06 -17.50 8.07
CA ALA A 226 -15.49 -18.84 8.48
C ALA A 226 -15.26 -19.88 7.39
N ALA A 227 -15.59 -19.54 6.14
CA ALA A 227 -15.45 -20.43 4.99
C ALA A 227 -14.01 -20.56 4.47
N ASP A 228 -13.05 -19.74 4.95
CA ASP A 228 -11.69 -19.57 4.38
C ASP A 228 -11.77 -19.38 2.85
N ALA A 229 -12.64 -18.47 2.40
CA ALA A 229 -12.91 -18.23 1.00
C ALA A 229 -12.74 -16.75 0.64
N GLY A 230 -12.24 -16.50 -0.57
CA GLY A 230 -12.03 -15.17 -1.13
C GLY A 230 -12.96 -14.91 -2.31
N TRP A 231 -13.49 -13.70 -2.37
CA TRP A 231 -14.14 -13.14 -3.54
C TRP A 231 -13.43 -11.85 -3.93
N VAL A 232 -13.21 -11.63 -5.24
CA VAL A 232 -12.58 -10.41 -5.71
C VAL A 232 -13.35 -9.86 -6.92
N SER A 233 -13.90 -8.65 -6.76
CA SER A 233 -14.40 -7.86 -7.89
C SER A 233 -13.22 -7.07 -8.48
N VAL A 234 -12.92 -7.28 -9.75
CA VAL A 234 -11.85 -6.54 -10.46
C VAL A 234 -12.51 -5.39 -11.21
N GLY A 235 -12.49 -4.21 -10.61
CA GLY A 235 -13.06 -2.99 -11.19
C GLY A 235 -12.16 -2.36 -12.23
N THR A 236 -12.77 -1.68 -13.20
CA THR A 236 -12.09 -0.97 -14.29
C THR A 236 -12.18 0.55 -14.18
N ASP A 237 -13.13 1.09 -13.40
CA ASP A 237 -13.43 2.52 -13.32
C ASP A 237 -12.76 3.18 -12.09
N HIS A 238 -13.48 3.28 -10.97
CA HIS A 238 -13.02 4.01 -9.78
C HIS A 238 -13.22 3.20 -8.49
N ASP A 239 -12.28 3.34 -7.58
CA ASP A 239 -12.36 2.81 -6.22
C ASP A 239 -13.22 3.76 -5.36
N THR A 240 -14.52 3.54 -5.38
CA THR A 240 -15.52 4.33 -4.67
C THR A 240 -16.30 3.49 -3.66
N ALA A 241 -17.02 4.14 -2.76
CA ALA A 241 -17.90 3.45 -1.83
C ALA A 241 -18.99 2.64 -2.56
N ALA A 242 -19.49 3.14 -3.69
CA ALA A 242 -20.47 2.43 -4.52
C ALA A 242 -19.88 1.12 -5.07
N PHE A 243 -18.66 1.13 -5.60
CA PHE A 243 -17.95 -0.07 -6.04
C PHE A 243 -17.72 -1.06 -4.89
N ALA A 244 -17.32 -0.56 -3.71
CA ALA A 244 -17.11 -1.39 -2.54
C ALA A 244 -18.40 -2.11 -2.08
N VAL A 245 -19.54 -1.40 -2.04
CA VAL A 245 -20.84 -1.98 -1.68
C VAL A 245 -21.33 -2.94 -2.75
N GLU A 246 -21.17 -2.60 -4.04
CA GLU A 246 -21.53 -3.49 -5.15
C GLU A 246 -20.73 -4.80 -5.09
N SER A 247 -19.45 -4.73 -4.75
CA SER A 247 -18.62 -5.93 -4.56
C SER A 247 -19.18 -6.84 -3.46
N ILE A 248 -19.66 -6.28 -2.34
CA ILE A 248 -20.30 -7.05 -1.26
C ILE A 248 -21.64 -7.65 -1.75
N ARG A 249 -22.44 -6.91 -2.51
CA ARG A 249 -23.69 -7.40 -3.10
C ARG A 249 -23.42 -8.60 -4.01
N ARG A 250 -22.44 -8.49 -4.93
CA ARG A 250 -22.05 -9.57 -5.86
C ARG A 250 -21.54 -10.81 -5.13
N TRP A 251 -20.75 -10.64 -4.08
CA TRP A 251 -20.33 -11.75 -3.24
C TRP A 251 -21.54 -12.42 -2.57
N TRP A 252 -22.45 -11.63 -1.99
CA TRP A 252 -23.63 -12.17 -1.34
C TRP A 252 -24.50 -12.98 -2.30
N ASP A 253 -24.76 -12.46 -3.48
CA ASP A 253 -25.61 -13.13 -4.49
C ASP A 253 -24.94 -14.37 -5.10
N ALA A 254 -23.62 -14.36 -5.29
CA ALA A 254 -22.90 -15.45 -5.94
C ALA A 254 -22.50 -16.57 -4.97
N ALA A 255 -22.20 -16.26 -3.72
CA ALA A 255 -21.65 -17.20 -2.75
C ALA A 255 -22.33 -17.11 -1.38
N GLY A 256 -22.42 -15.93 -0.79
CA GLY A 256 -22.87 -15.75 0.60
C GLY A 256 -24.25 -16.30 0.86
N ARG A 257 -25.21 -16.04 -0.03
CA ARG A 257 -26.60 -16.50 0.13
C ARG A 257 -26.72 -18.03 0.15
N SER A 258 -25.90 -18.72 -0.64
CA SER A 258 -25.92 -20.19 -0.66
C SER A 258 -25.16 -20.81 0.50
N GLU A 259 -24.09 -20.16 0.98
CA GLU A 259 -23.29 -20.62 2.12
C GLU A 259 -24.02 -20.37 3.46
N TYR A 260 -24.77 -19.27 3.54
CA TYR A 260 -25.48 -18.83 4.75
C TYR A 260 -26.99 -18.64 4.52
N PRO A 261 -27.76 -19.68 4.16
CA PRO A 261 -29.17 -19.56 3.79
C PRO A 261 -30.08 -19.07 4.91
N ALA A 262 -29.68 -19.23 6.17
CA ALA A 262 -30.42 -18.80 7.34
C ALA A 262 -29.92 -17.49 7.96
N ALA A 263 -28.87 -16.87 7.39
CA ALA A 263 -28.29 -15.65 7.94
C ALA A 263 -29.28 -14.49 7.97
N ARG A 264 -29.31 -13.80 9.09
CA ARG A 264 -30.07 -12.56 9.28
C ARG A 264 -29.18 -11.36 9.54
N ARG A 265 -27.93 -11.59 9.78
CA ARG A 265 -26.92 -10.58 10.08
C ARG A 265 -25.69 -10.82 9.24
N LEU A 266 -24.98 -9.75 8.94
CA LEU A 266 -23.67 -9.76 8.30
C LEU A 266 -22.72 -8.87 9.10
N LEU A 267 -21.56 -9.40 9.51
CA LEU A 267 -20.50 -8.57 10.07
C LEU A 267 -19.47 -8.24 8.99
N VAL A 268 -19.24 -6.96 8.77
CA VAL A 268 -18.18 -6.42 7.89
C VAL A 268 -17.07 -5.82 8.73
N THR A 269 -15.87 -6.34 8.60
CA THR A 269 -14.67 -5.73 9.17
C THR A 269 -13.89 -5.00 8.07
N ALA A 270 -13.58 -3.74 8.27
CA ALA A 270 -13.02 -2.86 7.25
C ALA A 270 -11.97 -1.90 7.83
N ASP A 271 -11.09 -1.39 6.97
CA ASP A 271 -10.14 -0.36 7.37
C ASP A 271 -10.82 0.97 7.69
N ALA A 272 -10.11 1.85 8.42
CA ALA A 272 -10.61 3.16 8.79
C ALA A 272 -10.68 4.16 7.62
N GLY A 273 -9.95 3.89 6.53
CA GLY A 273 -9.82 4.78 5.38
C GLY A 273 -10.26 4.16 4.06
N GLY A 274 -10.06 4.88 2.96
CA GLY A 274 -10.41 4.40 1.62
C GLY A 274 -11.89 4.50 1.28
N SER A 275 -12.32 3.71 0.30
CA SER A 275 -13.70 3.64 -0.20
C SER A 275 -14.69 3.15 0.86
N ASN A 276 -14.23 2.28 1.74
CA ASN A 276 -14.96 1.69 2.88
C ASN A 276 -14.68 2.38 4.22
N GLY A 277 -14.09 3.58 4.22
CA GLY A 277 -13.71 4.29 5.45
C GLY A 277 -14.90 4.73 6.31
N TYR A 278 -14.72 4.76 7.65
CA TYR A 278 -15.79 5.09 8.61
C TYR A 278 -16.35 6.52 8.45
N ARG A 279 -15.61 7.45 7.85
CA ARG A 279 -16.05 8.82 7.56
C ARG A 279 -16.83 8.92 6.25
N THR A 280 -16.77 7.90 5.39
CA THR A 280 -17.37 7.91 4.06
C THR A 280 -18.88 7.76 4.16
N ARG A 281 -19.62 8.84 3.89
CA ARG A 281 -21.11 8.84 3.96
C ARG A 281 -21.72 7.90 2.93
N ALA A 282 -21.22 7.91 1.70
CA ALA A 282 -21.69 7.04 0.62
C ALA A 282 -21.53 5.54 0.93
N TRP A 283 -20.52 5.15 1.72
CA TRP A 283 -20.39 3.80 2.24
C TRP A 283 -21.58 3.40 3.13
N LYS A 284 -21.93 4.27 4.09
CA LYS A 284 -23.05 4.01 5.01
C LYS A 284 -24.40 3.98 4.29
N THR A 285 -24.63 4.89 3.35
CA THR A 285 -25.88 4.92 2.57
C THR A 285 -25.99 3.72 1.64
N GLY A 286 -24.90 3.32 1.00
CA GLY A 286 -24.88 2.13 0.16
C GLY A 286 -25.15 0.85 0.94
N LEU A 287 -24.52 0.68 2.11
CA LEU A 287 -24.77 -0.47 2.98
C LEU A 287 -26.20 -0.48 3.56
N ALA A 288 -26.81 0.69 3.83
CA ALA A 288 -28.20 0.75 4.26
C ALA A 288 -29.15 0.28 3.14
N ALA A 289 -28.86 0.64 1.89
CA ALA A 289 -29.59 0.12 0.74
C ALA A 289 -29.42 -1.40 0.60
N LEU A 290 -28.22 -1.91 0.76
CA LEU A 290 -27.95 -3.35 0.74
C LEU A 290 -28.65 -4.10 1.89
N ALA A 291 -28.68 -3.52 3.08
CA ALA A 291 -29.41 -4.09 4.23
C ALA A 291 -30.93 -4.19 3.93
N ALA A 292 -31.53 -3.14 3.37
CA ALA A 292 -32.94 -3.14 2.95
C ALA A 292 -33.21 -4.16 1.84
N GLU A 293 -32.33 -4.29 0.87
CA GLU A 293 -32.43 -5.23 -0.26
C GLU A 293 -32.34 -6.69 0.18
N THR A 294 -31.38 -6.99 1.08
CA THR A 294 -31.13 -8.36 1.53
C THR A 294 -31.99 -8.80 2.72
N GLY A 295 -32.60 -7.85 3.41
CA GLY A 295 -33.31 -8.09 4.68
C GLY A 295 -32.39 -8.40 5.87
N MET A 296 -31.08 -8.20 5.73
CA MET A 296 -30.10 -8.47 6.79
C MET A 296 -29.72 -7.21 7.56
N GLU A 297 -29.46 -7.38 8.85
CA GLU A 297 -28.72 -6.37 9.61
C GLU A 297 -27.23 -6.42 9.22
N ILE A 298 -26.69 -5.26 8.80
CA ILE A 298 -25.27 -5.16 8.45
C ILE A 298 -24.54 -4.41 9.55
N THR A 299 -23.75 -5.14 10.35
CA THR A 299 -22.85 -4.58 11.35
C THR A 299 -21.51 -4.30 10.73
N VAL A 300 -20.99 -3.09 10.92
CA VAL A 300 -19.65 -2.70 10.47
C VAL A 300 -18.77 -2.40 11.67
N CYS A 301 -17.59 -2.98 11.69
CA CYS A 301 -16.54 -2.68 12.65
C CYS A 301 -15.28 -2.27 11.93
N HIS A 302 -14.86 -1.00 12.10
CA HIS A 302 -13.63 -0.51 11.50
C HIS A 302 -12.43 -0.75 12.39
N PHE A 303 -11.32 -1.14 11.77
CA PHE A 303 -10.03 -1.18 12.45
C PHE A 303 -9.59 0.25 12.83
N PRO A 304 -8.86 0.42 13.93
CA PRO A 304 -8.30 1.73 14.31
C PRO A 304 -7.44 2.32 13.19
N PRO A 305 -7.40 3.66 13.04
CA PRO A 305 -6.53 4.29 12.04
C PRO A 305 -5.07 3.84 12.16
N GLY A 306 -4.40 3.61 11.02
CA GLY A 306 -3.01 3.16 10.97
C GLY A 306 -2.78 1.67 11.26
N THR A 307 -3.84 0.87 11.33
CA THR A 307 -3.74 -0.58 11.63
C THR A 307 -4.18 -1.49 10.48
N SER A 308 -4.20 -0.99 9.24
CA SER A 308 -4.60 -1.76 8.04
C SER A 308 -3.88 -3.09 7.90
N LYS A 309 -2.60 -3.16 8.28
CA LYS A 309 -1.85 -4.42 8.26
C LYS A 309 -2.45 -5.54 9.12
N TRP A 310 -3.38 -5.23 10.03
CA TRP A 310 -4.06 -6.21 10.88
C TRP A 310 -5.40 -6.67 10.30
N ASN A 311 -5.86 -6.07 9.20
CA ASN A 311 -7.03 -6.54 8.48
C ASN A 311 -6.77 -7.96 7.96
N LYS A 312 -7.66 -8.90 8.26
CA LYS A 312 -7.46 -10.33 7.94
C LYS A 312 -7.26 -10.57 6.45
N ILE A 313 -7.97 -9.83 5.61
CA ILE A 313 -7.91 -9.97 4.15
C ILE A 313 -6.49 -9.75 3.61
N GLU A 314 -5.70 -8.84 4.22
CA GLU A 314 -4.33 -8.57 3.79
C GLU A 314 -3.43 -9.81 3.89
N HIS A 315 -3.57 -10.59 4.96
CA HIS A 315 -2.75 -11.76 5.23
C HIS A 315 -3.34 -13.05 4.65
N ARG A 316 -4.67 -13.15 4.62
CA ARG A 316 -5.36 -14.38 4.24
C ARG A 316 -5.68 -14.48 2.75
N LEU A 317 -5.79 -13.33 2.05
CA LEU A 317 -6.13 -13.28 0.63
C LEU A 317 -5.08 -12.50 -0.18
N PHE A 318 -4.87 -11.22 0.12
CA PHE A 318 -4.06 -10.34 -0.73
C PHE A 318 -2.57 -10.71 -0.79
N SER A 319 -2.01 -11.22 0.30
CA SER A 319 -0.63 -11.73 0.31
C SER A 319 -0.45 -12.89 -0.67
N HIS A 320 -1.42 -13.81 -0.73
CA HIS A 320 -1.38 -14.98 -1.62
C HIS A 320 -1.60 -14.57 -3.08
N ILE A 321 -2.52 -13.65 -3.36
CA ILE A 321 -2.68 -13.06 -4.70
C ILE A 321 -1.37 -12.41 -5.15
N THR A 322 -0.74 -11.63 -4.29
CA THR A 322 0.55 -10.98 -4.58
C THR A 322 1.64 -12.00 -4.90
N MET A 323 1.66 -13.14 -4.22
CA MET A 323 2.60 -14.23 -4.52
C MET A 323 2.39 -14.81 -5.93
N ASN A 324 1.15 -14.97 -6.37
CA ASN A 324 0.82 -15.44 -7.73
C ASN A 324 1.21 -14.44 -8.83
N TRP A 325 1.29 -13.15 -8.51
CA TRP A 325 1.67 -12.10 -9.47
C TRP A 325 3.17 -11.86 -9.57
N ARG A 326 3.98 -12.49 -8.70
CA ARG A 326 5.43 -12.25 -8.66
C ARG A 326 6.09 -12.62 -9.99
N GLY A 327 6.77 -11.63 -10.60
CA GLY A 327 7.49 -11.81 -11.85
C GLY A 327 6.63 -11.98 -13.10
N ARG A 328 5.31 -11.80 -12.99
CA ARG A 328 4.35 -11.91 -14.11
C ARG A 328 3.82 -10.54 -14.50
N PRO A 329 3.94 -10.12 -15.77
CA PRO A 329 3.23 -8.96 -16.29
C PRO A 329 1.70 -9.22 -16.27
N LEU A 330 0.92 -8.22 -15.85
CA LEU A 330 -0.54 -8.26 -15.85
C LEU A 330 -1.05 -7.66 -17.16
N THR A 331 -0.99 -8.44 -18.23
CA THR A 331 -1.19 -7.96 -19.60
C THR A 331 -2.64 -7.67 -19.96
N SER A 332 -3.62 -8.26 -19.25
CA SER A 332 -5.04 -8.00 -19.46
C SER A 332 -5.84 -8.21 -18.18
N HIS A 333 -7.10 -7.75 -18.16
CA HIS A 333 -8.02 -8.04 -17.06
C HIS A 333 -8.25 -9.55 -16.89
N ASP A 334 -8.29 -10.32 -17.97
CA ASP A 334 -8.45 -11.78 -17.92
C ASP A 334 -7.27 -12.45 -17.22
N VAL A 335 -6.03 -11.98 -17.47
CA VAL A 335 -4.83 -12.45 -16.77
C VAL A 335 -4.91 -12.15 -15.29
N VAL A 336 -5.38 -10.95 -14.91
CA VAL A 336 -5.59 -10.56 -13.52
C VAL A 336 -6.61 -11.47 -12.85
N ILE A 337 -7.79 -11.62 -13.45
CA ILE A 337 -8.90 -12.44 -12.92
C ILE A 337 -8.47 -13.89 -12.77
N SER A 338 -7.91 -14.49 -13.83
CA SER A 338 -7.48 -15.89 -13.84
C SER A 338 -6.39 -16.15 -12.78
N SER A 339 -5.45 -15.23 -12.61
CA SER A 339 -4.38 -15.36 -11.61
C SER A 339 -4.89 -15.19 -10.18
N ILE A 340 -5.91 -14.33 -9.97
CA ILE A 340 -6.59 -14.21 -8.67
C ILE A 340 -7.36 -15.49 -8.37
N ALA A 341 -8.17 -15.98 -9.30
CA ALA A 341 -8.98 -17.18 -9.14
C ALA A 341 -8.12 -18.46 -8.94
N ALA A 342 -6.92 -18.49 -9.50
CA ALA A 342 -5.96 -19.58 -9.30
C ALA A 342 -5.26 -19.53 -7.91
N THR A 343 -5.56 -18.54 -7.08
CA THR A 343 -4.93 -18.42 -5.76
C THR A 343 -5.46 -19.46 -4.79
N THR A 344 -4.56 -20.26 -4.22
CA THR A 344 -4.88 -21.27 -3.22
C THR A 344 -3.79 -21.34 -2.15
N THR A 345 -4.07 -22.00 -1.04
CA THR A 345 -3.13 -22.25 0.05
C THR A 345 -3.15 -23.73 0.45
N ARG A 346 -2.18 -24.15 1.25
CA ARG A 346 -2.18 -25.51 1.84
C ARG A 346 -3.38 -25.76 2.75
N THR A 347 -4.00 -24.72 3.30
CA THR A 347 -5.19 -24.79 4.15
C THR A 347 -6.50 -24.87 3.37
N GLY A 348 -6.46 -24.75 2.03
CA GLY A 348 -7.61 -24.93 1.18
C GLY A 348 -8.33 -23.63 0.78
N LEU A 349 -7.69 -22.45 0.90
CA LEU A 349 -8.27 -21.20 0.43
C LEU A 349 -8.79 -21.35 -1.00
N ARG A 350 -10.05 -21.02 -1.22
CA ARG A 350 -10.70 -20.92 -2.54
C ARG A 350 -10.98 -19.48 -2.85
N VAL A 351 -10.68 -19.06 -4.08
CA VAL A 351 -10.89 -17.68 -4.51
C VAL A 351 -11.71 -17.67 -5.80
N ASP A 352 -12.79 -16.89 -5.80
CA ASP A 352 -13.51 -16.52 -7.02
C ASP A 352 -13.17 -15.07 -7.38
N ALA A 353 -13.03 -14.77 -8.67
CA ALA A 353 -12.71 -13.45 -9.17
C ALA A 353 -13.51 -13.13 -10.41
N ARG A 354 -14.12 -11.94 -10.48
CA ARG A 354 -14.94 -11.52 -11.61
C ARG A 354 -14.65 -10.09 -12.01
N LEU A 355 -14.76 -9.83 -13.31
CA LEU A 355 -14.72 -8.47 -13.83
C LEU A 355 -15.92 -7.67 -13.35
N ASP A 356 -15.68 -6.42 -13.04
CA ASP A 356 -16.68 -5.41 -12.77
C ASP A 356 -16.41 -4.20 -13.67
N ASP A 357 -17.14 -4.10 -14.76
CA ASP A 357 -17.08 -3.02 -15.74
C ASP A 357 -18.12 -1.92 -15.48
N GLY A 358 -18.77 -1.96 -14.30
CA GLY A 358 -19.73 -0.97 -13.85
C GLY A 358 -19.09 0.42 -13.70
N ALA A 359 -19.88 1.45 -13.95
CA ALA A 359 -19.47 2.84 -13.75
C ALA A 359 -19.74 3.28 -12.31
N TYR A 360 -18.70 3.73 -11.62
CA TYR A 360 -18.73 4.14 -10.22
C TYR A 360 -18.22 5.58 -10.04
N PRO A 361 -19.07 6.59 -10.28
CA PRO A 361 -18.64 7.98 -10.31
C PRO A 361 -18.04 8.40 -8.96
N THR A 362 -16.99 9.21 -9.03
CA THR A 362 -16.36 9.82 -7.86
C THR A 362 -17.10 11.09 -7.44
N GLY A 363 -16.95 11.49 -6.17
CA GLY A 363 -17.47 12.77 -5.68
C GLY A 363 -18.96 12.77 -5.36
N VAL A 364 -19.59 11.61 -5.27
CA VAL A 364 -21.00 11.49 -4.85
C VAL A 364 -21.16 12.08 -3.44
N LYS A 365 -22.03 13.12 -3.35
CA LYS A 365 -22.30 13.82 -2.10
C LYS A 365 -23.54 13.21 -1.43
N VAL A 366 -23.46 13.00 -0.12
CA VAL A 366 -24.57 12.58 0.73
C VAL A 366 -24.89 13.70 1.72
N SER A 367 -26.11 14.20 1.67
CA SER A 367 -26.58 15.32 2.49
C SER A 367 -26.73 14.94 3.98
N ASN A 368 -26.80 15.94 4.84
CA ASN A 368 -27.07 15.72 6.27
C ASN A 368 -28.48 15.11 6.48
N ALA A 369 -29.45 15.48 5.68
CA ALA A 369 -30.81 14.93 5.74
C ALA A 369 -30.80 13.43 5.40
N GLN A 370 -30.12 13.02 4.34
CA GLN A 370 -29.95 11.60 4.00
C GLN A 370 -29.24 10.83 5.11
N MET A 371 -28.20 11.41 5.72
CA MET A 371 -27.50 10.77 6.84
C MET A 371 -28.37 10.64 8.10
N ALA A 372 -29.23 11.63 8.37
CA ALA A 372 -30.14 11.60 9.52
C ALA A 372 -31.30 10.59 9.35
N ALA A 373 -31.67 10.29 8.10
CA ALA A 373 -32.71 9.32 7.76
C ALA A 373 -32.21 7.87 7.75
N LEU A 374 -30.89 7.63 7.90
CA LEU A 374 -30.35 6.27 7.88
C LEU A 374 -30.87 5.41 9.04
N PRO A 375 -31.29 4.17 8.78
CA PRO A 375 -31.64 3.20 9.82
C PRO A 375 -30.35 2.63 10.45
N ILE A 376 -29.60 3.49 11.14
CA ILE A 376 -28.30 3.18 11.72
C ILE A 376 -28.32 3.25 13.24
N SER A 377 -27.90 2.19 13.90
CA SER A 377 -27.63 2.16 15.34
C SER A 377 -26.12 2.21 15.59
N ARG A 378 -25.68 3.24 16.30
CA ARG A 378 -24.28 3.33 16.73
C ARG A 378 -24.06 2.53 17.99
N HIS A 379 -22.99 1.75 18.03
CA HIS A 379 -22.68 0.96 19.22
C HIS A 379 -22.19 1.87 20.37
N PRO A 380 -22.36 1.47 21.65
CA PRO A 380 -21.86 2.25 22.78
C PRO A 380 -20.34 2.45 22.78
N PHE A 381 -19.60 1.47 22.27
CA PHE A 381 -18.16 1.54 22.14
C PHE A 381 -17.77 2.02 20.74
N HIS A 382 -17.16 3.21 20.66
CA HIS A 382 -16.75 3.86 19.40
C HIS A 382 -17.79 3.80 18.28
N GLY A 383 -18.96 4.39 18.51
CA GLY A 383 -20.09 4.37 17.57
C GLY A 383 -19.84 4.98 16.20
N GLU A 384 -18.73 5.71 16.01
CA GLU A 384 -18.24 6.14 14.71
C GLU A 384 -17.53 5.01 13.94
N TRP A 385 -16.90 4.07 14.64
CA TRP A 385 -16.22 2.91 14.06
C TRP A 385 -17.11 1.66 14.05
N ASN A 386 -18.04 1.55 15.01
CA ASN A 386 -18.88 0.39 15.22
C ASN A 386 -20.36 0.77 15.13
N TYR A 387 -21.05 0.25 14.14
CA TYR A 387 -22.45 0.56 13.91
C TYR A 387 -23.16 -0.59 13.18
N THR A 388 -24.48 -0.65 13.34
CA THR A 388 -25.35 -1.60 12.64
C THR A 388 -26.35 -0.83 11.78
N LEU A 389 -26.50 -1.25 10.53
CA LEU A 389 -27.49 -0.78 9.58
C LEU A 389 -28.62 -1.81 9.53
N HIS A 390 -29.85 -1.35 9.76
CA HIS A 390 -31.03 -2.20 9.85
C HIS A 390 -31.75 -2.31 8.50
N PRO A 391 -32.45 -3.43 8.21
CA PRO A 391 -33.16 -3.67 6.95
C PRO A 391 -34.50 -2.90 6.87
N ALA A 392 -34.56 -1.68 7.41
CA ALA A 392 -35.71 -0.83 7.23
C ALA A 392 -35.76 -0.27 5.81
N ALA A 393 -36.93 -0.15 5.22
CA ALA A 393 -37.07 0.48 3.91
C ALA A 393 -36.53 1.92 3.94
N TRP A 394 -35.28 2.07 3.53
CA TRP A 394 -34.65 3.36 3.35
C TRP A 394 -34.74 3.71 1.87
N HIS A 395 -35.69 4.56 1.54
CA HIS A 395 -35.76 5.08 0.19
C HIS A 395 -34.62 6.08 0.03
N THR A 396 -33.62 5.71 -0.76
CA THR A 396 -32.86 6.73 -1.48
C THR A 396 -33.89 7.46 -2.31
N ALA A 397 -34.35 8.64 -1.86
CA ALA A 397 -34.97 9.56 -2.78
C ALA A 397 -33.95 9.71 -3.92
N ALA A 398 -34.26 9.06 -5.05
CA ALA A 398 -33.49 9.31 -6.26
C ALA A 398 -33.48 10.83 -6.43
N PRO A 399 -32.35 11.47 -6.74
CA PRO A 399 -32.38 12.86 -7.11
C PRO A 399 -33.42 12.98 -8.23
N PRO A 400 -34.33 13.97 -8.19
CA PRO A 400 -35.33 14.13 -9.24
C PRO A 400 -34.59 14.11 -10.57
N ALA A 401 -35.02 13.19 -11.44
CA ALA A 401 -34.47 13.08 -12.79
C ALA A 401 -34.75 14.40 -13.51
N GLY A 402 -33.70 15.17 -13.76
CA GLY A 402 -33.79 16.42 -14.52
C GLY A 402 -33.55 17.67 -13.69
N SER A 403 -32.32 17.90 -13.30
CA SER A 403 -31.66 19.20 -13.30
C SER A 403 -30.18 18.97 -12.93
N GLY A 404 -29.34 19.03 -13.91
CA GLY A 404 -27.89 19.14 -13.69
C GLY A 404 -27.58 20.53 -13.16
N GLN A 405 -27.68 20.69 -11.85
CA GLN A 405 -27.05 21.70 -11.01
C GLN A 405 -27.59 21.52 -9.60
N GLU A 406 -26.82 20.84 -8.71
CA GLU A 406 -27.11 21.01 -7.28
C GLU A 406 -26.87 22.48 -6.91
N PRO A 407 -27.79 23.13 -6.20
CA PRO A 407 -27.54 24.46 -5.69
C PRO A 407 -26.35 24.39 -4.73
N SER A 408 -25.38 25.25 -4.92
CA SER A 408 -24.43 25.69 -3.88
C SER A 408 -25.16 25.81 -2.55
N PRO A 409 -24.52 25.55 -1.40
CA PRO A 409 -25.17 25.62 -0.09
C PRO A 409 -26.00 26.89 -0.03
N ALA A 410 -27.29 26.79 0.33
CA ALA A 410 -28.22 27.89 0.29
C ALA A 410 -27.58 29.10 0.93
N VAL A 411 -27.10 30.01 0.10
CA VAL A 411 -26.38 31.19 0.53
C VAL A 411 -27.47 32.13 1.00
N ILE A 412 -27.52 32.36 2.31
CA ILE A 412 -28.54 33.17 2.95
C ILE A 412 -28.36 34.58 2.36
N PRO A 413 -29.40 35.17 1.74
CA PRO A 413 -29.33 36.52 1.13
C PRO A 413 -28.80 37.59 2.08
N GLU A 414 -29.00 37.40 3.38
CA GLU A 414 -28.48 38.26 4.43
C GLU A 414 -26.93 38.28 4.49
N LEU A 415 -26.26 37.18 4.17
CA LEU A 415 -24.80 37.09 4.18
C LEU A 415 -24.15 37.66 2.93
N THR A 416 -24.79 37.46 1.77
CA THR A 416 -24.25 37.94 0.49
C THR A 416 -24.75 39.34 0.12
N GLY A 417 -25.89 39.76 0.68
CA GLY A 417 -26.59 40.98 0.32
C GLY A 417 -27.24 40.92 -1.07
N MET A 418 -27.35 39.73 -1.63
CA MET A 418 -27.93 39.46 -2.94
C MET A 418 -28.99 38.37 -2.80
N THR A 419 -30.05 38.47 -3.58
CA THR A 419 -30.96 37.35 -3.77
C THR A 419 -30.24 36.19 -4.48
N THR A 420 -30.77 34.99 -4.38
CA THR A 420 -30.20 33.82 -5.08
C THR A 420 -30.12 34.08 -6.59
N ALA A 421 -31.14 34.72 -7.17
CA ALA A 421 -31.16 35.06 -8.60
C ALA A 421 -30.04 36.06 -9.00
N GLU A 422 -29.83 37.10 -8.19
CA GLU A 422 -28.75 38.08 -8.44
C GLU A 422 -27.34 37.45 -8.31
N LEU A 423 -27.17 36.53 -7.36
CA LEU A 423 -25.91 35.82 -7.18
C LEU A 423 -25.65 34.86 -8.34
N ASP A 424 -26.67 34.11 -8.79
CA ASP A 424 -26.57 33.21 -9.93
C ASP A 424 -26.26 33.98 -11.22
N GLU A 425 -26.87 35.16 -11.43
CA GLU A 425 -26.57 36.04 -12.55
C GLU A 425 -25.13 36.54 -12.50
N LEU A 426 -24.63 36.94 -11.32
CA LEU A 426 -23.25 37.35 -11.14
C LEU A 426 -22.28 36.22 -11.48
N ILE A 427 -22.55 34.99 -10.98
CA ILE A 427 -21.75 33.78 -11.28
C ILE A 427 -21.72 33.51 -12.79
N ALA A 428 -22.87 33.59 -13.46
CA ALA A 428 -22.96 33.38 -14.90
C ALA A 428 -22.14 34.40 -15.69
N ARG A 429 -22.22 35.68 -15.35
CA ARG A 429 -21.47 36.78 -15.99
C ARG A 429 -19.96 36.62 -15.79
N LEU A 430 -19.51 36.35 -14.57
CA LEU A 430 -18.08 36.11 -14.27
C LEU A 430 -17.54 34.86 -14.95
N THR A 431 -18.38 33.81 -15.10
CA THR A 431 -18.01 32.62 -15.87
C THR A 431 -17.77 32.93 -17.33
N ALA A 432 -18.65 33.71 -17.96
CA ALA A 432 -18.52 34.15 -19.35
C ALA A 432 -17.24 35.00 -19.56
N LEU A 433 -16.96 35.96 -18.68
CA LEU A 433 -15.74 36.78 -18.70
C LEU A 433 -14.47 35.91 -18.60
N ARG A 434 -14.46 35.00 -17.69
CA ARG A 434 -13.33 34.05 -17.49
C ARG A 434 -13.10 33.21 -18.75
N GLN A 435 -14.18 32.77 -19.39
CA GLN A 435 -14.07 31.97 -20.61
C GLN A 435 -13.52 32.83 -21.78
N ALA A 436 -14.01 34.04 -21.95
CA ALA A 436 -13.51 34.98 -22.96
C ALA A 436 -12.01 35.27 -22.78
N GLN A 437 -11.55 35.49 -21.55
CA GLN A 437 -10.12 35.67 -21.25
C GLN A 437 -9.28 34.44 -21.61
N ARG A 438 -9.78 33.23 -21.35
CA ARG A 438 -9.08 31.99 -21.72
C ARG A 438 -8.96 31.84 -23.24
N GLU A 439 -10.02 32.17 -23.96
CA GLU A 439 -10.02 32.14 -25.42
C GLU A 439 -9.10 33.20 -26.02
N GLN A 440 -9.08 34.40 -25.44
CA GLN A 440 -8.18 35.47 -25.87
C GLN A 440 -6.70 35.13 -25.63
N ARG A 441 -6.37 34.53 -24.46
CA ARG A 441 -5.03 34.04 -24.17
C ARG A 441 -4.62 32.88 -25.08
N ALA A 442 -5.55 32.00 -25.43
CA ALA A 442 -5.30 30.92 -26.39
C ALA A 442 -5.03 31.43 -27.80
N ARG A 443 -5.71 32.52 -28.22
CA ARG A 443 -5.48 33.17 -29.52
C ARG A 443 -4.18 34.00 -29.57
N ALA A 444 -3.77 34.58 -28.46
CA ALA A 444 -2.54 35.38 -28.35
C ALA A 444 -1.26 34.54 -28.35
N HIS A 445 -1.37 33.24 -28.15
CA HIS A 445 -0.24 32.29 -28.18
C HIS A 445 -0.54 31.17 -29.19
N PRO A 446 -0.40 31.44 -30.51
CA PRO A 446 -0.54 30.40 -31.52
C PRO A 446 0.57 29.37 -31.33
N ALA A 447 0.20 28.08 -31.43
CA ALA A 447 1.01 26.92 -31.19
C ALA A 447 2.38 26.98 -31.89
N GLY A 448 3.43 27.23 -31.10
CA GLY A 448 4.84 27.17 -31.51
C GLY A 448 5.73 26.38 -30.55
N ASP A 449 5.25 26.04 -29.37
CA ASP A 449 6.07 25.29 -28.43
C ASP A 449 5.27 24.08 -27.86
N ALA A 450 5.59 22.91 -28.40
CA ALA A 450 4.92 21.64 -28.07
C ALA A 450 5.11 21.17 -26.59
N ARG A 451 5.68 22.04 -25.74
CA ARG A 451 5.95 21.74 -24.31
C ARG A 451 4.83 22.17 -23.35
N HIS A 452 3.78 22.85 -23.84
CA HIS A 452 2.66 23.29 -23.00
C HIS A 452 1.30 22.89 -23.58
N LYS A 453 1.08 21.59 -23.83
CA LYS A 453 -0.30 21.08 -23.91
C LYS A 453 -0.95 21.33 -22.54
N PRO A 454 -2.17 21.93 -22.47
CA PRO A 454 -2.87 22.05 -21.21
C PRO A 454 -3.04 20.62 -20.66
N ARG A 455 -2.39 20.35 -19.54
CA ARG A 455 -2.63 19.11 -18.80
C ARG A 455 -4.11 19.07 -18.52
N SER A 456 -4.79 18.01 -18.94
CA SER A 456 -6.13 17.65 -18.47
C SER A 456 -5.99 17.36 -16.97
N GLY A 457 -5.98 18.41 -16.18
CA GLY A 457 -5.86 18.34 -14.73
C GLY A 457 -7.18 17.87 -14.16
N ARG A 458 -7.09 17.08 -13.09
CA ARG A 458 -8.18 16.82 -12.16
C ARG A 458 -9.03 18.08 -12.01
N PRO A 459 -10.39 17.98 -12.11
CA PRO A 459 -11.25 19.16 -11.92
C PRO A 459 -10.87 19.86 -10.62
N PRO A 460 -10.83 21.19 -10.61
CA PRO A 460 -10.36 21.94 -9.47
C PRO A 460 -11.20 21.56 -8.23
N VAL A 461 -10.52 21.18 -7.17
CA VAL A 461 -11.10 20.78 -5.86
C VAL A 461 -12.01 21.87 -5.27
N PHE A 462 -11.95 23.10 -5.81
CA PHE A 462 -12.72 24.26 -5.40
C PHE A 462 -13.40 24.85 -6.66
N PRO A 463 -14.71 24.54 -6.87
CA PRO A 463 -15.49 24.96 -8.03
C PRO A 463 -15.57 26.46 -8.21
N PHE A 464 -15.78 26.93 -9.44
CA PHE A 464 -15.81 28.37 -9.74
C PHE A 464 -16.97 29.10 -9.03
N PRO A 465 -18.19 28.58 -8.97
CA PRO A 465 -19.27 29.20 -8.19
C PRO A 465 -18.89 29.42 -6.72
N ASP A 466 -18.29 28.41 -6.09
CA ASP A 466 -17.88 28.47 -4.67
C ASP A 466 -16.81 29.56 -4.45
N ARG A 467 -15.91 29.79 -5.43
CA ARG A 467 -14.93 30.89 -5.38
C ARG A 467 -15.61 32.26 -5.42
N VAL A 468 -16.65 32.42 -6.25
CA VAL A 468 -17.42 33.66 -6.32
C VAL A 468 -18.10 33.92 -4.98
N VAL A 469 -18.82 32.93 -4.43
CA VAL A 469 -19.47 33.03 -3.12
C VAL A 469 -18.46 33.35 -2.03
N ALA A 470 -17.32 32.65 -1.95
CA ALA A 470 -16.26 32.92 -1.00
C ALA A 470 -15.76 34.36 -1.06
N THR A 471 -15.61 34.89 -2.29
CA THR A 471 -15.13 36.26 -2.49
C THR A 471 -16.17 37.29 -2.10
N VAL A 472 -17.44 37.07 -2.41
CA VAL A 472 -18.55 37.93 -1.97
C VAL A 472 -18.60 37.99 -0.44
N LEU A 473 -18.53 36.84 0.25
CA LEU A 473 -18.50 36.78 1.72
C LEU A 473 -17.26 37.46 2.30
N HIS A 474 -16.10 37.30 1.66
CA HIS A 474 -14.86 37.94 2.08
C HIS A 474 -14.95 39.47 2.00
N LEU A 475 -15.44 39.98 0.87
CA LEU A 475 -15.51 41.43 0.64
C LEU A 475 -16.61 42.08 1.48
N ARG A 476 -17.75 41.40 1.67
CA ARG A 476 -18.90 41.93 2.40
C ARG A 476 -18.73 41.86 3.93
N LEU A 477 -18.25 40.72 4.45
CA LEU A 477 -18.20 40.44 5.88
C LEU A 477 -16.79 40.54 6.46
N ALA A 478 -15.80 40.94 5.69
CA ALA A 478 -14.38 41.00 6.05
C ALA A 478 -13.83 39.69 6.67
N LEU A 479 -14.38 38.52 6.25
CA LEU A 479 -13.95 37.23 6.80
C LEU A 479 -12.51 36.90 6.38
N PRO A 480 -11.64 36.48 7.33
CA PRO A 480 -10.25 36.10 7.00
C PRO A 480 -10.14 34.90 6.06
N ASP A 481 -9.08 34.84 5.25
CA ASP A 481 -8.80 33.75 4.29
C ASP A 481 -8.80 32.37 4.98
N ASP A 482 -8.27 32.28 6.20
CA ASP A 482 -8.20 31.03 6.95
C ASP A 482 -9.57 30.54 7.39
N THR A 483 -10.44 31.45 7.82
CA THR A 483 -11.83 31.14 8.21
C THR A 483 -12.62 30.64 7.02
N LEU A 484 -12.51 31.31 5.86
CA LEU A 484 -13.17 30.87 4.62
C LEU A 484 -12.61 29.53 4.09
N ALA A 485 -11.29 29.33 4.20
CA ALA A 485 -10.66 28.09 3.80
C ALA A 485 -11.18 26.91 4.65
N HIS A 486 -11.33 27.12 5.94
CA HIS A 486 -11.88 26.12 6.86
C HIS A 486 -13.36 25.84 6.59
N LEU A 487 -14.19 26.88 6.43
CA LEU A 487 -15.64 26.77 6.16
C LEU A 487 -15.94 26.03 4.85
N LEU A 488 -15.12 26.28 3.82
CA LEU A 488 -15.32 25.72 2.48
C LEU A 488 -14.43 24.48 2.19
N GLY A 489 -13.80 23.92 3.21
CA GLY A 489 -13.06 22.67 3.11
C GLY A 489 -11.85 22.72 2.15
N THR A 490 -11.22 23.90 2.01
CA THR A 490 -10.09 24.10 1.10
C THR A 490 -8.82 24.55 1.84
N SER A 491 -7.67 24.62 1.16
CA SER A 491 -6.44 25.15 1.78
C SER A 491 -6.39 26.67 1.71
N ARG A 492 -5.72 27.32 2.67
CA ARG A 492 -5.48 28.77 2.68
C ARG A 492 -4.86 29.27 1.37
N THR A 493 -3.90 28.51 0.81
CA THR A 493 -3.26 28.87 -0.46
C THR A 493 -4.24 28.84 -1.64
N THR A 494 -5.12 27.83 -1.66
CA THR A 494 -6.17 27.72 -2.68
C THR A 494 -7.19 28.84 -2.51
N MET A 495 -7.56 29.19 -1.28
CA MET A 495 -8.48 30.29 -1.00
C MET A 495 -7.91 31.61 -1.47
N ARG A 496 -6.67 31.95 -1.12
CA ARG A 496 -6.02 33.20 -1.58
C ARG A 496 -5.98 33.34 -3.10
N ARG A 497 -5.66 32.26 -3.81
CA ARG A 497 -5.67 32.26 -5.28
C ARG A 497 -7.08 32.46 -5.83
N ALA A 498 -8.07 31.85 -5.21
CA ALA A 498 -9.46 32.00 -5.61
C ALA A 498 -9.96 33.44 -5.40
N LEU A 499 -9.69 34.02 -4.24
CA LEU A 499 -10.05 35.41 -3.92
C LEU A 499 -9.40 36.40 -4.89
N ALA A 500 -8.12 36.22 -5.22
CA ALA A 500 -7.42 37.07 -6.19
C ALA A 500 -8.04 36.93 -7.59
N GLU A 501 -8.27 35.69 -8.08
CA GLU A 501 -8.88 35.42 -9.39
C GLU A 501 -10.26 36.10 -9.52
N ILE A 502 -11.10 36.01 -8.49
CA ILE A 502 -12.46 36.56 -8.57
C ILE A 502 -12.47 38.08 -8.39
N ARG A 503 -11.59 38.64 -7.54
CA ARG A 503 -11.46 40.13 -7.46
C ARG A 503 -11.10 40.75 -8.79
N ASP A 504 -10.10 40.18 -9.48
CA ASP A 504 -9.72 40.67 -10.83
C ASP A 504 -10.91 40.60 -11.82
N LEU A 505 -11.76 39.58 -11.71
CA LEU A 505 -12.95 39.47 -12.56
C LEU A 505 -14.06 40.45 -12.15
N LEU A 506 -14.26 40.70 -10.86
CA LEU A 506 -15.22 41.69 -10.34
C LEU A 506 -14.82 43.10 -10.76
N ASP A 507 -13.53 43.45 -10.64
CA ASP A 507 -12.99 44.75 -11.05
C ASP A 507 -13.20 44.98 -12.56
N GLN A 508 -12.94 43.96 -13.39
CA GLN A 508 -13.18 44.06 -14.86
C GLN A 508 -14.64 44.12 -15.21
N HIS A 509 -15.51 43.53 -14.42
CA HIS A 509 -16.97 43.62 -14.61
C HIS A 509 -17.53 44.93 -14.09
N GLY A 510 -16.77 45.72 -13.33
CA GLY A 510 -17.22 46.91 -12.67
C GLY A 510 -18.24 46.68 -11.55
N HIS A 511 -18.26 45.45 -10.97
CA HIS A 511 -19.18 45.10 -9.90
C HIS A 511 -18.51 45.32 -8.54
N HIS A 512 -19.12 46.21 -7.75
CA HIS A 512 -18.62 46.53 -6.41
C HIS A 512 -19.46 45.84 -5.31
N ILE A 513 -18.79 45.16 -4.38
CA ILE A 513 -19.44 44.54 -3.23
C ILE A 513 -19.31 45.49 -2.04
N GLU A 514 -20.42 46.04 -1.55
CA GLU A 514 -20.42 46.92 -0.40
C GLU A 514 -20.18 46.15 0.92
N PRO A 515 -19.16 46.55 1.72
CA PRO A 515 -18.93 45.95 3.03
C PRO A 515 -20.05 46.35 4.02
N VAL A 516 -20.43 45.43 4.89
CA VAL A 516 -21.40 45.68 5.97
C VAL A 516 -20.67 46.33 7.15
N THR A 517 -21.15 47.51 7.58
CA THR A 517 -20.56 48.28 8.69
C THR A 517 -20.83 47.69 10.08
N ALA A 518 -21.82 46.79 10.21
CA ALA A 518 -22.06 45.98 11.40
C ALA A 518 -22.49 44.58 10.93
N PRO A 519 -21.76 43.50 11.23
CA PRO A 519 -22.17 42.17 10.83
C PRO A 519 -23.53 41.84 11.48
N PRO A 520 -24.54 41.41 10.71
CA PRO A 520 -25.76 40.86 11.30
C PRO A 520 -25.37 39.70 12.20
N GLY A 521 -26.02 39.55 13.36
CA GLY A 521 -25.68 38.51 14.33
C GLY A 521 -25.50 37.16 13.61
N LEU A 522 -24.30 36.64 13.59
CA LEU A 522 -23.97 35.38 12.91
C LEU A 522 -24.90 34.27 13.42
N PRO A 523 -25.54 33.48 12.58
CA PRO A 523 -26.32 32.34 13.03
C PRO A 523 -25.54 31.49 13.99
N ALA A 524 -26.14 31.00 15.07
CA ALA A 524 -25.49 30.25 16.16
C ALA A 524 -24.62 29.05 15.72
N ARG A 525 -24.72 28.63 14.47
CA ARG A 525 -23.89 27.59 13.84
C ARG A 525 -22.50 28.06 13.35
N ILE A 526 -22.28 29.37 13.24
CA ILE A 526 -21.00 29.96 12.82
C ILE A 526 -20.28 30.62 14.01
N SER A 527 -21.01 30.95 15.08
CA SER A 527 -20.51 31.58 16.30
C SER A 527 -19.32 30.88 16.99
N PRO A 528 -19.18 29.54 17.02
CA PRO A 528 -18.06 28.89 17.69
C PRO A 528 -16.69 29.06 16.99
N TYR A 529 -16.65 29.57 15.76
CA TYR A 529 -15.43 29.62 14.93
C TYR A 529 -14.87 31.03 14.70
N VAL A 530 -15.48 32.05 15.27
CA VAL A 530 -14.93 33.41 15.24
C VAL A 530 -14.09 33.63 16.50
N PRO A 531 -12.77 33.81 16.41
CA PRO A 531 -11.98 34.20 17.58
C PRO A 531 -12.52 35.52 18.13
N GLN A 532 -12.85 35.56 19.42
CA GLN A 532 -13.18 36.80 20.16
C GLN A 532 -11.90 37.66 20.34
N THR A 533 -11.38 38.23 19.26
CA THR A 533 -10.26 39.18 19.31
C THR A 533 -10.60 40.43 18.52
N ALA A 534 -11.67 41.11 18.91
CA ALA A 534 -11.91 42.51 18.52
C ALA A 534 -12.78 43.17 19.58
N GLY A 535 -12.23 43.33 20.77
CA GLY A 535 -12.97 44.00 21.81
C GLY A 535 -12.12 44.23 23.06
N ASN A 536 -10.90 44.75 22.91
CA ASN A 536 -10.09 45.33 24.03
C ASN A 536 -8.87 46.11 23.49
N ALA A 537 -9.07 46.99 22.51
CA ALA A 537 -8.01 47.90 22.04
C ALA A 537 -8.36 49.39 22.27
N GLU A 538 -9.44 49.72 23.00
CA GLU A 538 -9.79 51.10 23.27
C GLU A 538 -9.69 51.54 24.76
N ASN A 539 -9.22 50.71 25.68
CA ASN A 539 -9.15 51.07 27.11
C ASN A 539 -7.76 51.10 27.74
N GLU A 540 -6.67 51.02 26.97
CA GLU A 540 -5.29 51.16 27.53
C GLU A 540 -4.54 52.44 27.15
N ILE A 541 -5.21 53.49 26.64
CA ILE A 541 -4.58 54.79 26.35
C ILE A 541 -5.06 55.91 27.33
N LYS A 542 -5.60 55.57 28.47
CA LYS A 542 -5.98 56.61 29.48
C LYS A 542 -5.44 56.39 30.88
N THR A 543 -4.34 55.69 31.07
CA THR A 543 -3.68 55.66 32.39
C THR A 543 -2.17 55.62 32.23
N ALA A 544 -1.60 56.59 31.56
CA ALA A 544 -0.20 56.96 31.65
C ALA A 544 -0.06 58.44 31.25
N CYS A 545 -0.42 59.34 32.17
CA CYS A 545 0.10 60.68 32.41
C CYS A 545 0.07 60.89 33.91
#